data_b4ff88d4745d1c8e86a405fb05ff5970
#
_entry.id   b4ff88d4745d1c8e86a405fb05ff5970
#
_cell.length_a   1.000
_cell.length_b   1.000
_cell.length_c   1.000
_cell.angle_alpha   90.00
_cell.angle_beta   90.00
_cell.angle_gamma   90.00
#
_symmetry.space_group_name_H-M   'P 1'
#
loop_
_entity.id
_entity.type
_entity.pdbx_description
1 polymer ?
#
loop_
_entity_poly.entity_id
_entity_poly.type
_entity_poly.pdbx_seq_one_letter_code
_entity_poly.pdbx_strand_id
1 'polypeptide(L)'
;MTSVYSPEGKRIGVTALLAKPVKVSSLKTVTKNGYQAVEVAFGVKGHKEFSPISETFPEINTEISVDLVFSPGDIVTATAKTKGRGFAGVIKRWGFHRQPVSGGQSDRVRAPGSIGAQTPGKVIKGKKMPGHYGNATKTITGLKIVSLNKETHLIYVSGSVPGAFNSWVTLKKVHEN
;
A
#
# COMPACT_ATOMS: atom_id res chain seq x y z
N MET A 1 -5.47 9.55 -9.76
CA MET A 1 -4.74 10.71 -9.22
C MET A 1 -5.28 11.97 -9.85
N THR A 2 -5.38 13.04 -9.10
CA THR A 2 -5.81 14.38 -9.53
C THR A 2 -4.90 15.43 -8.88
N SER A 3 -5.20 16.70 -9.03
CA SER A 3 -4.47 17.77 -8.34
C SER A 3 -5.45 18.69 -7.60
N VAL A 4 -5.02 19.17 -6.45
CA VAL A 4 -5.72 20.13 -5.62
C VAL A 4 -4.78 21.32 -5.38
N TYR A 5 -5.32 22.52 -5.28
CA TYR A 5 -4.55 23.71 -4.94
C TYR A 5 -4.61 23.95 -3.44
N SER A 6 -3.47 24.23 -2.84
CA SER A 6 -3.40 24.67 -1.45
C SER A 6 -3.94 26.10 -1.31
N PRO A 7 -4.27 26.56 -0.10
CA PRO A 7 -4.63 27.96 0.14
C PRO A 7 -3.55 28.97 -0.31
N GLU A 8 -2.30 28.53 -0.36
CA GLU A 8 -1.15 29.32 -0.83
C GLU A 8 -0.98 29.31 -2.36
N GLY A 9 -1.92 28.72 -3.12
CA GLY A 9 -1.86 28.62 -4.57
C GLY A 9 -0.93 27.52 -5.12
N LYS A 10 -0.30 26.68 -4.27
CA LYS A 10 0.56 25.59 -4.70
C LYS A 10 -0.27 24.40 -5.21
N ARG A 11 0.06 23.88 -6.38
CA ARG A 11 -0.55 22.68 -6.94
C ARG A 11 0.03 21.42 -6.28
N ILE A 12 -0.83 20.63 -5.64
CA ILE A 12 -0.48 19.38 -4.97
C ILE A 12 -1.09 18.21 -5.74
N GLY A 13 -0.25 17.24 -6.15
CA GLY A 13 -0.72 15.97 -6.72
C GLY A 13 -1.31 15.08 -5.64
N VAL A 14 -2.56 14.68 -5.80
CA VAL A 14 -3.28 13.89 -4.80
C VAL A 14 -3.91 12.63 -5.41
N THR A 15 -4.11 11.63 -4.57
CA THR A 15 -4.92 10.45 -4.90
C THR A 15 -6.21 10.53 -4.10
N ALA A 16 -7.36 10.51 -4.80
CA ALA A 16 -8.66 10.44 -4.19
C ALA A 16 -8.98 8.99 -3.83
N LEU A 17 -9.34 8.73 -2.58
CA LEU A 17 -9.74 7.42 -2.06
C LEU A 17 -11.18 7.54 -1.56
N LEU A 18 -12.03 6.60 -1.97
CA LEU A 18 -13.41 6.49 -1.48
C LEU A 18 -13.40 5.71 -0.16
N ALA A 19 -13.83 6.34 0.91
CA ALA A 19 -13.83 5.77 2.25
C ALA A 19 -15.25 5.84 2.86
N LYS A 20 -16.13 4.99 2.38
CA LYS A 20 -17.49 4.85 2.93
C LYS A 20 -17.43 4.46 4.41
N PRO A 21 -18.42 4.84 5.21
CA PRO A 21 -18.53 4.39 6.60
C PRO A 21 -18.41 2.87 6.69
N VAL A 22 -17.71 2.40 7.71
CA VAL A 22 -17.53 0.96 7.99
C VAL A 22 -18.22 0.59 9.28
N LYS A 23 -18.78 -0.62 9.35
CA LYS A 23 -19.47 -1.13 10.55
C LYS A 23 -18.54 -2.03 11.35
N VAL A 24 -18.59 -1.88 12.68
CA VAL A 24 -17.93 -2.81 13.59
C VAL A 24 -18.71 -4.13 13.56
N SER A 25 -18.07 -5.19 13.10
CA SER A 25 -18.67 -6.52 12.96
C SER A 25 -18.49 -7.37 14.20
N SER A 26 -17.30 -7.36 14.80
CA SER A 26 -17.03 -8.09 16.05
C SER A 26 -15.85 -7.48 16.81
N LEU A 27 -15.78 -7.81 18.09
CA LEU A 27 -14.68 -7.44 18.98
C LEU A 27 -13.93 -8.71 19.39
N LYS A 28 -12.60 -8.70 19.18
CA LYS A 28 -11.71 -9.77 19.66
C LYS A 28 -11.18 -9.39 21.03
N THR A 29 -11.32 -10.29 21.98
CA THR A 29 -10.87 -10.09 23.37
C THR A 29 -9.79 -11.12 23.72
N VAL A 30 -8.91 -10.77 24.65
CA VAL A 30 -7.84 -11.68 25.10
C VAL A 30 -8.40 -13.00 25.63
N THR A 31 -9.52 -12.96 26.33
CA THR A 31 -10.17 -14.15 26.92
C THR A 31 -10.68 -15.15 25.90
N LYS A 32 -11.21 -14.67 24.75
CA LYS A 32 -11.78 -15.55 23.71
C LYS A 32 -10.81 -15.85 22.58
N ASN A 33 -10.00 -14.87 22.19
CA ASN A 33 -9.18 -14.92 20.96
C ASN A 33 -7.68 -14.89 21.23
N GLY A 34 -7.24 -14.60 22.48
CA GLY A 34 -5.84 -14.48 22.83
C GLY A 34 -5.20 -13.13 22.48
N TYR A 35 -5.92 -12.24 21.82
CA TYR A 35 -5.47 -10.89 21.46
C TYR A 35 -6.65 -9.92 21.36
N GLN A 36 -6.35 -8.62 21.35
CA GLN A 36 -7.33 -7.55 21.22
C GLN A 36 -7.36 -7.01 19.79
N ALA A 37 -8.53 -6.97 19.17
CA ALA A 37 -8.74 -6.34 17.86
C ALA A 37 -10.21 -5.96 17.67
N VAL A 38 -10.41 -4.95 16.80
CA VAL A 38 -11.72 -4.56 16.29
C VAL A 38 -11.84 -5.06 14.86
N GLU A 39 -12.80 -5.91 14.58
CA GLU A 39 -13.10 -6.38 13.25
C GLU A 39 -14.13 -5.46 12.60
N VAL A 40 -13.79 -4.88 11.46
CA VAL A 40 -14.70 -4.03 10.69
C VAL A 40 -15.10 -4.70 9.38
N ALA A 41 -16.37 -4.57 9.05
CA ALA A 41 -16.93 -5.01 7.78
C ALA A 41 -16.90 -3.86 6.75
N PHE A 42 -16.46 -4.15 5.53
CA PHE A 42 -16.43 -3.19 4.43
C PHE A 42 -16.85 -3.86 3.12
N GLY A 43 -17.57 -3.12 2.26
CA GLY A 43 -18.13 -3.70 1.04
C GLY A 43 -19.11 -4.84 1.33
N VAL A 44 -19.18 -5.81 0.41
CA VAL A 44 -20.18 -6.90 0.50
C VAL A 44 -19.70 -8.09 1.34
N LYS A 45 -18.41 -8.39 1.32
CA LYS A 45 -17.83 -9.58 2.00
C LYS A 45 -16.45 -9.31 2.64
N GLY A 46 -16.01 -8.05 2.69
CA GLY A 46 -14.70 -7.71 3.23
C GLY A 46 -14.76 -7.55 4.74
N HIS A 47 -13.86 -8.25 5.45
CA HIS A 47 -13.63 -8.07 6.87
C HIS A 47 -12.15 -7.82 7.10
N LYS A 48 -11.82 -6.94 8.04
CA LYS A 48 -10.43 -6.70 8.43
C LYS A 48 -10.35 -6.33 9.89
N GLU A 49 -9.34 -6.87 10.55
CA GLU A 49 -9.03 -6.61 11.94
C GLU A 49 -8.02 -5.47 12.06
N PHE A 50 -8.26 -4.61 13.03
CA PHE A 50 -7.38 -3.50 13.40
C PHE A 50 -7.11 -3.57 14.89
N SER A 51 -5.86 -3.31 15.28
CA SER A 51 -5.51 -3.14 16.68
C SER A 51 -6.18 -1.86 17.20
N PRO A 52 -6.83 -1.88 18.38
CA PRO A 52 -7.40 -0.68 18.97
C PRO A 52 -6.29 0.31 19.33
N ILE A 53 -6.58 1.60 19.19
CA ILE A 53 -5.65 2.69 19.54
C ILE A 53 -5.84 3.08 21.01
N SER A 54 -7.05 2.85 21.55
CA SER A 54 -7.43 3.16 22.94
C SER A 54 -7.94 1.90 23.64
N GLU A 55 -7.94 1.93 24.97
CA GLU A 55 -8.53 0.84 25.78
C GLU A 55 -10.05 0.72 25.63
N THR A 56 -10.70 1.78 25.16
CA THR A 56 -12.14 1.80 24.91
C THR A 56 -12.46 1.23 23.52
N PHE A 57 -13.23 0.16 23.51
CA PHE A 57 -13.70 -0.45 22.27
C PHE A 57 -14.99 0.22 21.78
N PRO A 58 -15.17 0.44 20.49
CA PRO A 58 -16.45 0.85 19.94
C PRO A 58 -17.46 -0.30 20.10
N GLU A 59 -18.74 0.03 20.26
CA GLU A 59 -19.81 -0.97 20.31
C GLU A 59 -19.99 -1.70 18.97
N ILE A 60 -20.46 -2.95 19.06
CA ILE A 60 -20.78 -3.74 17.86
C ILE A 60 -21.91 -3.04 17.08
N ASN A 61 -21.86 -3.08 15.77
CA ASN A 61 -22.74 -2.40 14.82
C ASN A 61 -22.62 -0.86 14.77
N THR A 62 -21.68 -0.25 15.50
CA THR A 62 -21.40 1.18 15.36
C THR A 62 -20.81 1.46 13.99
N GLU A 63 -21.28 2.52 13.34
CA GLU A 63 -20.73 3.02 12.09
C GLU A 63 -19.56 3.99 12.39
N ILE A 64 -18.39 3.66 11.85
CA ILE A 64 -17.21 4.50 11.95
C ILE A 64 -17.08 5.28 10.64
N SER A 65 -17.25 6.58 10.70
CA SER A 65 -17.01 7.49 9.58
C SER A 65 -15.56 7.97 9.57
N VAL A 66 -15.10 8.42 8.40
CA VAL A 66 -13.71 8.80 8.16
C VAL A 66 -13.26 9.97 9.01
N ASP A 67 -14.14 10.93 9.22
CA ASP A 67 -13.90 12.16 9.97
C ASP A 67 -13.69 11.93 11.48
N LEU A 68 -14.12 10.79 12.01
CA LEU A 68 -13.83 10.37 13.38
C LEU A 68 -12.38 9.88 13.56
N VAL A 69 -11.78 9.38 12.48
CA VAL A 69 -10.46 8.74 12.52
C VAL A 69 -9.35 9.64 11.99
N PHE A 70 -9.66 10.40 10.93
CA PHE A 70 -8.66 11.19 10.20
C PHE A 70 -9.02 12.67 10.16
N SER A 71 -7.99 13.51 10.24
CA SER A 71 -8.08 14.95 10.09
C SER A 71 -7.19 15.45 8.93
N PRO A 72 -7.55 16.56 8.25
CA PRO A 72 -6.64 17.19 7.32
C PRO A 72 -5.31 17.54 7.99
N GLY A 73 -4.21 17.22 7.32
CA GLY A 73 -2.87 17.40 7.88
C GLY A 73 -2.24 16.16 8.48
N ASP A 74 -3.03 15.13 8.82
CA ASP A 74 -2.51 13.88 9.38
C ASP A 74 -1.53 13.18 8.44
N ILE A 75 -0.47 12.60 9.03
CA ILE A 75 0.46 11.74 8.32
C ILE A 75 -0.05 10.30 8.39
N VAL A 76 -0.15 9.66 7.23
CA VAL A 76 -0.70 8.31 7.11
C VAL A 76 0.23 7.39 6.35
N THR A 77 0.06 6.11 6.61
CA THR A 77 0.69 5.01 5.90
C THR A 77 -0.37 4.29 5.06
N ALA A 78 -0.09 4.11 3.77
CA ALA A 78 -0.98 3.41 2.84
C ALA A 78 -0.43 2.04 2.47
N THR A 79 -1.21 0.99 2.70
CA THR A 79 -0.87 -0.41 2.37
C THR A 79 -1.89 -0.97 1.39
N ALA A 80 -1.41 -1.49 0.26
CA ALA A 80 -2.26 -2.16 -0.72
C ALA A 80 -1.47 -3.18 -1.55
N LYS A 81 -2.17 -4.01 -2.33
CA LYS A 81 -1.56 -4.88 -3.34
C LYS A 81 -1.19 -4.08 -4.58
N THR A 82 0.05 -4.19 -5.02
CA THR A 82 0.54 -3.53 -6.25
C THR A 82 -0.09 -4.15 -7.50
N LYS A 83 -0.10 -3.40 -8.60
CA LYS A 83 -0.51 -3.94 -9.91
C LYS A 83 0.32 -5.15 -10.28
N GLY A 84 -0.31 -6.26 -10.67
CA GLY A 84 0.36 -7.43 -11.20
C GLY A 84 1.00 -7.14 -12.55
N ARG A 85 2.20 -7.67 -12.79
CA ARG A 85 2.95 -7.53 -14.04
C ARG A 85 3.38 -8.88 -14.63
N GLY A 86 2.87 -9.97 -14.05
CA GLY A 86 3.17 -11.32 -14.47
C GLY A 86 4.65 -11.68 -14.29
N PHE A 87 5.17 -12.58 -15.12
CA PHE A 87 6.58 -12.91 -15.15
C PHE A 87 7.37 -11.76 -15.79
N ALA A 88 8.40 -11.29 -15.13
CA ALA A 88 9.21 -10.16 -15.59
C ALA A 88 10.70 -10.52 -15.56
N GLY A 89 11.41 -10.11 -16.61
CA GLY A 89 12.86 -10.21 -16.68
C GLY A 89 13.58 -9.29 -15.69
N VAL A 90 14.86 -9.52 -15.50
CA VAL A 90 15.69 -8.83 -14.50
C VAL A 90 15.77 -7.32 -14.69
N ILE A 91 15.71 -6.85 -15.92
CA ILE A 91 15.74 -5.41 -16.23
C ILE A 91 14.48 -4.73 -15.66
N LYS A 92 13.28 -5.26 -15.94
CA LYS A 92 12.02 -4.69 -15.46
C LYS A 92 11.80 -4.91 -13.95
N ARG A 93 12.20 -6.09 -13.44
CA ARG A 93 11.96 -6.47 -12.05
C ARG A 93 12.92 -5.81 -11.07
N TRP A 94 14.20 -5.68 -11.45
CA TRP A 94 15.28 -5.27 -10.56
C TRP A 94 16.07 -4.04 -11.04
N GLY A 95 15.75 -3.51 -12.22
CA GLY A 95 16.45 -2.36 -12.78
C GLY A 95 17.87 -2.67 -13.28
N PHE A 96 18.14 -3.90 -13.71
CA PHE A 96 19.44 -4.25 -14.27
C PHE A 96 19.69 -3.47 -15.55
N HIS A 97 20.94 -3.06 -15.75
CA HIS A 97 21.38 -2.50 -17.02
C HIS A 97 21.36 -3.57 -18.11
N ARG A 98 21.01 -3.17 -19.31
CA ARG A 98 21.11 -4.06 -20.47
C ARG A 98 22.55 -4.05 -20.98
N GLN A 99 22.95 -5.13 -21.64
CA GLN A 99 24.21 -5.24 -22.35
C GLN A 99 24.24 -4.29 -23.58
N PRO A 100 25.43 -3.98 -24.14
CA PRO A 100 25.54 -3.25 -25.40
C PRO A 100 24.65 -3.89 -26.48
N VAL A 101 24.11 -3.05 -27.37
CA VAL A 101 23.19 -3.50 -28.44
C VAL A 101 23.94 -3.71 -29.78
N SER A 102 25.14 -3.17 -29.88
CA SER A 102 26.01 -3.24 -31.07
C SER A 102 27.42 -3.56 -30.66
N GLY A 103 28.36 -3.57 -31.60
CA GLY A 103 29.78 -3.87 -31.34
C GLY A 103 30.07 -5.36 -31.15
N GLY A 104 29.39 -6.23 -31.92
CA GLY A 104 29.57 -7.68 -31.88
C GLY A 104 28.62 -8.41 -30.90
N GLN A 105 27.80 -7.68 -30.14
CA GLN A 105 26.79 -8.29 -29.30
C GLN A 105 25.63 -8.83 -30.16
N SER A 106 25.31 -10.14 -30.03
CA SER A 106 24.29 -10.76 -30.87
C SER A 106 22.97 -11.05 -30.11
N ASP A 107 23.01 -11.77 -28.99
CA ASP A 107 21.82 -12.38 -28.38
C ASP A 107 21.59 -12.05 -26.89
N ARG A 108 22.61 -11.67 -26.14
CA ARG A 108 22.55 -11.52 -24.68
C ARG A 108 22.23 -10.11 -24.17
N VAL A 109 21.57 -9.29 -24.97
CA VAL A 109 21.29 -7.88 -24.64
C VAL A 109 20.49 -7.71 -23.35
N ARG A 110 19.56 -8.61 -23.06
CA ARG A 110 18.66 -8.54 -21.89
C ARG A 110 18.93 -9.62 -20.84
N ALA A 111 20.06 -10.33 -20.94
CA ALA A 111 20.43 -11.38 -20.01
C ALA A 111 20.85 -10.82 -18.64
N PRO A 112 20.66 -11.59 -17.54
CA PRO A 112 21.04 -11.15 -16.19
C PRO A 112 22.56 -11.05 -15.97
N GLY A 113 23.38 -11.72 -16.80
CA GLY A 113 24.80 -11.89 -16.58
C GLY A 113 25.11 -12.98 -15.56
N SER A 114 26.28 -12.92 -14.93
CA SER A 114 26.70 -13.92 -13.94
C SER A 114 25.78 -13.94 -12.71
N ILE A 115 25.46 -15.14 -12.25
CA ILE A 115 24.61 -15.35 -11.07
C ILE A 115 25.40 -15.68 -9.80
N GLY A 116 26.72 -15.84 -9.88
CA GLY A 116 27.57 -16.12 -8.73
C GLY A 116 29.03 -16.31 -9.12
N ALA A 117 29.84 -16.56 -8.12
CA ALA A 117 31.25 -16.93 -8.24
C ALA A 117 31.45 -18.41 -7.99
N GLN A 118 32.63 -18.97 -8.35
CA GLN A 118 32.96 -20.36 -8.11
C GLN A 118 32.96 -20.69 -6.61
N THR A 119 33.50 -19.83 -5.78
CA THR A 119 33.37 -19.90 -4.32
C THR A 119 32.24 -18.97 -3.89
N PRO A 120 31.13 -19.42 -3.31
CA PRO A 120 30.89 -20.67 -2.55
C PRO A 120 30.34 -21.85 -3.37
N GLY A 121 30.45 -21.90 -4.70
CA GLY A 121 29.99 -23.01 -5.55
C GLY A 121 28.46 -23.18 -5.66
N LYS A 122 27.70 -22.24 -5.12
CA LYS A 122 26.23 -22.22 -5.15
C LYS A 122 25.69 -20.80 -5.31
N VAL A 123 24.49 -20.69 -5.87
CA VAL A 123 23.80 -19.39 -5.96
C VAL A 123 23.32 -18.99 -4.57
N ILE A 124 23.67 -17.76 -4.15
CA ILE A 124 23.29 -17.21 -2.85
C ILE A 124 21.77 -16.99 -2.81
N LYS A 125 21.12 -17.34 -1.69
CA LYS A 125 19.69 -17.07 -1.46
C LYS A 125 19.42 -15.58 -1.61
N GLY A 126 18.27 -15.22 -2.23
CA GLY A 126 17.91 -13.82 -2.48
C GLY A 126 18.57 -13.19 -3.72
N LYS A 127 19.35 -13.96 -4.52
CA LYS A 127 19.91 -13.48 -5.78
C LYS A 127 18.81 -12.95 -6.69
N LYS A 128 18.99 -11.76 -7.24
CA LYS A 128 18.03 -11.09 -8.13
C LYS A 128 17.94 -11.82 -9.46
N MET A 129 16.80 -12.48 -9.69
CA MET A 129 16.53 -13.27 -10.90
C MET A 129 15.17 -12.89 -11.51
N PRO A 130 14.89 -13.26 -12.78
CA PRO A 130 13.57 -13.09 -13.36
C PRO A 130 12.53 -13.89 -12.54
N GLY A 131 11.28 -13.50 -12.62
CA GLY A 131 10.19 -14.15 -11.92
C GLY A 131 8.96 -13.27 -11.81
N HIS A 132 7.99 -13.69 -11.01
CA HIS A 132 6.74 -12.96 -10.79
C HIS A 132 7.02 -11.56 -10.22
N TYR A 133 6.34 -10.55 -10.80
CA TYR A 133 6.48 -9.16 -10.40
C TYR A 133 5.12 -8.51 -10.20
N GLY A 134 5.00 -7.74 -9.14
CA GLY A 134 3.73 -7.12 -8.76
C GLY A 134 2.80 -8.09 -8.03
N ASN A 135 1.55 -7.68 -7.80
CA ASN A 135 0.54 -8.35 -6.97
C ASN A 135 1.06 -8.70 -5.56
N ALA A 136 1.99 -7.92 -5.08
CA ALA A 136 2.57 -8.04 -3.75
C ALA A 136 2.08 -6.88 -2.87
N THR A 137 1.93 -7.13 -1.59
CA THR A 137 1.60 -6.07 -0.62
C THR A 137 2.75 -5.09 -0.51
N LYS A 138 2.45 -3.81 -0.68
CA LYS A 138 3.41 -2.71 -0.52
C LYS A 138 2.82 -1.64 0.38
N THR A 139 3.66 -1.14 1.27
CA THR A 139 3.35 -0.04 2.19
C THR A 139 4.13 1.19 1.79
N ILE A 140 3.46 2.34 1.74
CA ILE A 140 4.07 3.66 1.54
C ILE A 140 3.78 4.47 2.79
N THR A 141 4.80 5.03 3.38
CA THR A 141 4.75 5.86 4.59
C THR A 141 4.90 7.34 4.25
N GLY A 142 4.53 8.22 5.19
CA GLY A 142 4.76 9.66 5.07
C GLY A 142 3.81 10.37 4.10
N LEU A 143 2.65 9.81 3.83
CA LEU A 143 1.62 10.46 3.02
C LEU A 143 0.81 11.40 3.90
N LYS A 144 0.54 12.63 3.43
CA LYS A 144 -0.25 13.63 4.15
C LYS A 144 -1.69 13.66 3.63
N ILE A 145 -2.67 13.73 4.53
CA ILE A 145 -4.06 13.97 4.16
C ILE A 145 -4.19 15.46 3.84
N VAL A 146 -4.57 15.78 2.60
CA VAL A 146 -4.72 17.14 2.11
C VAL A 146 -6.10 17.69 2.46
N SER A 147 -7.15 16.92 2.19
CA SER A 147 -8.52 17.29 2.49
C SER A 147 -9.42 16.06 2.63
N LEU A 148 -10.54 16.24 3.31
CA LEU A 148 -11.61 15.28 3.52
C LEU A 148 -12.92 15.87 3.05
N ASN A 149 -13.69 15.12 2.29
CA ASN A 149 -15.05 15.50 1.93
C ASN A 149 -16.02 14.47 2.54
N LYS A 150 -16.82 14.92 3.51
CA LYS A 150 -17.76 14.08 4.26
C LYS A 150 -18.94 13.64 3.41
N GLU A 151 -19.47 14.51 2.55
CA GLU A 151 -20.65 14.23 1.73
C GLU A 151 -20.38 13.17 0.67
N THR A 152 -19.20 13.25 0.03
CA THR A 152 -18.80 12.32 -1.02
C THR A 152 -17.97 11.14 -0.49
N HIS A 153 -17.66 11.11 0.80
CA HIS A 153 -16.80 10.12 1.45
C HIS A 153 -15.40 10.00 0.80
N LEU A 154 -14.84 11.11 0.34
CA LEU A 154 -13.53 11.14 -0.33
C LEU A 154 -12.44 11.63 0.61
N ILE A 155 -11.34 10.91 0.64
CA ILE A 155 -10.07 11.31 1.26
C ILE A 155 -9.09 11.65 0.14
N TYR A 156 -8.49 12.82 0.21
CA TYR A 156 -7.43 13.24 -0.70
C TYR A 156 -6.07 13.10 0.00
N VAL A 157 -5.28 12.13 -0.45
CA VAL A 157 -3.96 11.83 0.11
C VAL A 157 -2.89 12.35 -0.84
N SER A 158 -1.85 13.01 -0.32
CA SER A 158 -0.74 13.53 -1.12
C SER A 158 0.03 12.41 -1.82
N GLY A 159 0.38 12.63 -3.09
CA GLY A 159 1.20 11.69 -3.85
C GLY A 159 0.45 10.45 -4.36
N SER A 160 1.21 9.41 -4.65
CA SER A 160 0.71 8.15 -5.21
C SER A 160 0.47 7.11 -4.14
N VAL A 161 -0.55 6.28 -4.35
CA VAL A 161 -0.92 5.16 -3.49
C VAL A 161 -0.72 3.85 -4.26
N PRO A 162 -0.25 2.76 -3.63
CA PRO A 162 -0.05 1.49 -4.32
C PRO A 162 -1.39 0.86 -4.72
N GLY A 163 -1.40 0.10 -5.79
CA GLY A 163 -2.56 -0.68 -6.23
C GLY A 163 -3.09 -0.28 -7.60
N ALA A 164 -4.10 -1.03 -8.04
CA ALA A 164 -4.85 -0.76 -9.26
C ALA A 164 -5.98 0.24 -8.96
N PHE A 165 -6.61 0.75 -10.02
CA PHE A 165 -7.85 1.49 -9.90
C PHE A 165 -8.93 0.60 -9.24
N ASN A 166 -9.74 1.16 -8.36
CA ASN A 166 -10.75 0.44 -7.56
C ASN A 166 -10.22 -0.70 -6.67
N SER A 167 -8.92 -0.73 -6.36
CA SER A 167 -8.37 -1.68 -5.39
C SER A 167 -8.52 -1.18 -3.95
N TRP A 168 -8.57 -2.14 -3.02
CA TRP A 168 -8.62 -1.84 -1.59
C TRP A 168 -7.28 -1.31 -1.08
N VAL A 169 -7.34 -0.24 -0.31
CA VAL A 169 -6.21 0.40 0.34
C VAL A 169 -6.50 0.48 1.84
N THR A 170 -5.55 0.06 2.64
CA THR A 170 -5.59 0.27 4.10
C THR A 170 -4.81 1.52 4.44
N LEU A 171 -5.45 2.46 5.09
CA LEU A 171 -4.80 3.63 5.68
C LEU A 171 -4.61 3.41 7.18
N LYS A 172 -3.44 3.78 7.68
CA LYS A 172 -3.15 3.86 9.12
C LYS A 172 -2.58 5.23 9.43
N LYS A 173 -3.09 5.88 10.46
CA LYS A 173 -2.50 7.10 11.01
C LYS A 173 -1.17 6.75 11.65
N VAL A 174 -0.15 7.54 11.40
CA VAL A 174 1.14 7.46 12.08
C VAL A 174 1.00 8.30 13.34
N HIS A 175 1.11 7.66 14.51
CA HIS A 175 1.24 8.40 15.77
C HIS A 175 2.66 8.92 15.85
N GLU A 176 2.82 10.21 16.01
CA GLU A 176 4.09 10.79 16.48
C GLU A 176 4.23 10.37 17.95
N ASN A 177 5.29 9.61 18.26
CA ASN A 177 5.68 9.30 19.62
C ASN A 177 6.21 10.55 20.31
#